data_a9e8c5522bf4acde820a1d7a6dd7e239
#
_entry.id   a9e8c5522bf4acde820a1d7a6dd7e239
#
_cell.length_a   1.000
_cell.length_b   1.000
_cell.length_c   1.000
_cell.angle_alpha   90.00
_cell.angle_beta   90.00
_cell.angle_gamma   90.00
#
_symmetry.space_group_name_H-M   'P 1'
#
loop_
_entity.id
_entity.type
_entity.pdbx_description
1 polymer ?
#
loop_
_entity_poly.entity_id
_entity_poly.type
_entity_poly.pdbx_seq_one_letter_code
_entity_poly.pdbx_strand_id
1 'polypeptide(L)'
;MEVLRTPDSCFKDLKEYPYKPVYTNVKTSDGTLLRIHHIDEGPKDGPILLAMHGQPVWSYLYIRMIPFLTNAGIRVIAPDLVGYGKSDKPAAREDYSYQNQVDWMGAWLKQNDFKDLTFFGQDWGGLIGLRMVAADPDRFLRVAVGNTGLPYNPDVDQEVTEKVHTFRASKKKYSIFKMWEEVSKMDKKSLSLEKGVKTHPALKFMWWQKWTWDTNDPAFGLVNSMQMERGSY
;
A
#
# COMPACT_ATOMS: atom_id res chain seq x y z
N MET A 1 7.35 -17.84 -11.13
CA MET A 1 7.41 -16.43 -11.59
C MET A 1 8.82 -15.89 -11.37
N GLU A 2 9.27 -14.94 -12.20
CA GLU A 2 10.52 -14.20 -11.98
C GLU A 2 10.31 -13.15 -10.88
N VAL A 3 11.30 -13.02 -9.98
CA VAL A 3 11.20 -12.12 -8.82
C VAL A 3 12.37 -11.14 -8.81
N LEU A 4 12.07 -9.88 -8.70
CA LEU A 4 13.01 -8.79 -8.61
C LEU A 4 13.08 -8.29 -7.17
N ARG A 5 14.23 -7.77 -6.79
CA ARG A 5 14.46 -7.24 -5.45
C ARG A 5 15.15 -5.88 -5.52
N THR A 6 14.59 -4.90 -4.85
CA THR A 6 15.23 -3.61 -4.68
C THR A 6 16.48 -3.77 -3.83
N PRO A 7 17.64 -3.31 -4.29
CA PRO A 7 18.88 -3.37 -3.50
C PRO A 7 18.75 -2.62 -2.17
N ASP A 8 19.33 -3.16 -1.10
CA ASP A 8 19.29 -2.55 0.24
C ASP A 8 19.95 -1.15 0.25
N SER A 9 20.87 -0.88 -0.67
CA SER A 9 21.49 0.43 -0.85
C SER A 9 20.48 1.54 -1.18
N CYS A 10 19.35 1.19 -1.81
CA CYS A 10 18.27 2.12 -2.14
C CYS A 10 17.48 2.60 -0.90
N PHE A 11 17.67 1.95 0.23
CA PHE A 11 16.98 2.26 1.49
C PHE A 11 17.94 2.82 2.56
N LYS A 12 19.18 3.15 2.16
CA LYS A 12 20.13 3.82 3.06
C LYS A 12 19.73 5.27 3.23
N ASP A 13 19.99 5.77 4.43
CA ASP A 13 19.85 7.19 4.78
C ASP A 13 18.44 7.77 4.57
N LEU A 14 17.40 6.91 4.64
CA LEU A 14 16.02 7.35 4.60
C LEU A 14 15.73 8.21 5.83
N LYS A 15 15.20 9.41 5.58
CA LYS A 15 14.83 10.36 6.62
C LYS A 15 13.80 9.74 7.58
N GLU A 16 14.06 9.86 8.88
CA GLU A 16 13.13 9.40 9.93
C GLU A 16 12.77 7.89 9.84
N TYR A 17 13.64 7.05 9.23
CA TYR A 17 13.40 5.62 9.07
C TYR A 17 14.46 4.76 9.79
N PRO A 18 14.42 4.68 11.14
CA PRO A 18 15.42 3.95 11.92
C PRO A 18 15.15 2.44 12.04
N TYR A 19 14.06 1.95 11.41
CA TYR A 19 13.52 0.62 11.66
C TYR A 19 14.38 -0.48 11.03
N LYS A 20 14.68 -1.49 11.85
CA LYS A 20 15.36 -2.70 11.38
C LYS A 20 14.38 -3.51 10.51
N PRO A 21 14.80 -3.96 9.32
CA PRO A 21 13.93 -4.76 8.47
C PRO A 21 13.67 -6.13 9.08
N VAL A 22 12.42 -6.55 9.08
CA VAL A 22 12.01 -7.93 9.37
C VAL A 22 11.46 -8.54 8.09
N TYR A 23 11.84 -9.78 7.79
CA TYR A 23 11.45 -10.44 6.55
C TYR A 23 10.83 -11.81 6.83
N THR A 24 9.78 -12.13 6.07
CA THR A 24 9.13 -13.43 6.06
C THR A 24 9.10 -13.96 4.64
N ASN A 25 9.54 -15.20 4.42
CA ASN A 25 9.48 -15.83 3.09
C ASN A 25 8.16 -16.58 2.94
N VAL A 26 7.35 -16.17 1.99
CA VAL A 26 6.06 -16.78 1.70
C VAL A 26 6.15 -17.60 0.41
N LYS A 27 5.65 -18.83 0.43
CA LYS A 27 5.58 -19.67 -0.75
C LYS A 27 4.28 -19.41 -1.49
N THR A 28 4.40 -19.08 -2.76
CA THR A 28 3.26 -18.85 -3.67
C THR A 28 2.70 -20.17 -4.22
N SER A 29 1.55 -20.11 -4.89
CA SER A 29 0.90 -21.27 -5.48
C SER A 29 1.75 -21.98 -6.55
N ASP A 30 2.59 -21.24 -7.29
CA ASP A 30 3.53 -21.79 -8.27
C ASP A 30 4.87 -22.27 -7.66
N GLY A 31 4.98 -22.23 -6.34
CA GLY A 31 6.17 -22.66 -5.60
C GLY A 31 7.26 -21.61 -5.45
N THR A 32 7.11 -20.42 -6.02
CA THR A 32 8.05 -19.31 -5.87
C THR A 32 8.09 -18.83 -4.42
N LEU A 33 9.26 -18.42 -3.93
CA LEU A 33 9.41 -17.80 -2.62
C LEU A 33 9.45 -16.27 -2.76
N LEU A 34 8.51 -15.59 -2.13
CA LEU A 34 8.48 -14.13 -2.02
C LEU A 34 8.93 -13.72 -0.62
N ARG A 35 9.92 -12.86 -0.55
CA ARG A 35 10.36 -12.22 0.68
C ARG A 35 9.49 -11.00 0.95
N ILE A 36 8.71 -11.03 2.02
CA ILE A 36 7.84 -9.93 2.44
C ILE A 36 8.47 -9.24 3.65
N HIS A 37 8.69 -7.94 3.51
CA HIS A 37 9.19 -7.06 4.56
C HIS A 37 8.05 -6.58 5.46
N HIS A 38 8.36 -6.36 6.73
CA HIS A 38 7.52 -5.57 7.63
C HIS A 38 8.33 -4.84 8.70
N ILE A 39 7.80 -3.74 9.19
CA ILE A 39 8.23 -3.09 10.41
C ILE A 39 7.56 -3.80 11.58
N ASP A 40 8.31 -4.03 12.67
CA ASP A 40 7.80 -4.62 13.92
C ASP A 40 8.40 -3.85 15.11
N GLU A 41 7.71 -2.80 15.53
CA GLU A 41 8.16 -1.86 16.55
C GLU A 41 7.21 -1.78 17.74
N GLY A 42 7.76 -1.48 18.91
CA GLY A 42 7.04 -1.38 20.18
C GLY A 42 7.15 -2.60 21.07
N PRO A 43 6.46 -2.62 22.22
CA PRO A 43 6.52 -3.70 23.20
C PRO A 43 5.96 -5.00 22.60
N LYS A 44 6.70 -6.11 22.75
CA LYS A 44 6.34 -7.39 22.13
C LYS A 44 5.10 -8.04 22.75
N ASP A 45 4.77 -7.67 23.96
CA ASP A 45 3.57 -8.07 24.72
C ASP A 45 2.43 -7.05 24.68
N GLY A 46 2.63 -5.94 23.97
CA GLY A 46 1.60 -4.90 23.78
C GLY A 46 0.52 -5.30 22.77
N PRO A 47 -0.64 -4.61 22.81
CA PRO A 47 -1.67 -4.79 21.79
C PRO A 47 -1.11 -4.47 20.40
N ILE A 48 -1.49 -5.29 19.40
CA ILE A 48 -0.92 -5.22 18.06
C ILE A 48 -1.80 -4.38 17.15
N LEU A 49 -1.20 -3.38 16.50
CA LEU A 49 -1.77 -2.69 15.35
C LEU A 49 -1.12 -3.22 14.06
N LEU A 50 -1.91 -3.87 13.21
CA LEU A 50 -1.52 -4.20 11.85
C LEU A 50 -1.90 -3.04 10.93
N ALA A 51 -0.90 -2.33 10.38
CA ALA A 51 -1.08 -1.17 9.53
C ALA A 51 -0.70 -1.48 8.08
N MET A 52 -1.69 -1.58 7.18
CA MET A 52 -1.49 -1.93 5.78
C MET A 52 -1.64 -0.70 4.87
N HIS A 53 -0.58 -0.37 4.14
CA HIS A 53 -0.50 0.74 3.19
C HIS A 53 -1.20 0.42 1.86
N GLY A 54 -1.43 1.45 1.06
CA GLY A 54 -1.91 1.34 -0.30
C GLY A 54 -0.89 1.76 -1.36
N GLN A 55 -1.39 2.02 -2.56
CA GLN A 55 -0.60 2.49 -3.69
C GLN A 55 -0.54 4.03 -3.71
N PRO A 56 0.56 4.64 -4.09
CA PRO A 56 1.86 4.08 -4.51
C PRO A 56 2.90 4.02 -3.38
N VAL A 57 2.48 3.99 -2.14
CA VAL A 57 3.32 4.07 -0.95
C VAL A 57 3.72 2.68 -0.43
N TRP A 58 4.46 2.64 0.67
CA TRP A 58 4.90 1.45 1.39
C TRP A 58 4.85 1.72 2.90
N SER A 59 5.36 0.87 3.76
CA SER A 59 5.31 1.05 5.22
C SER A 59 5.89 2.39 5.71
N TYR A 60 6.69 3.06 4.90
CA TYR A 60 7.17 4.43 5.15
C TYR A 60 6.04 5.44 5.40
N LEU A 61 4.83 5.18 4.89
CA LEU A 61 3.63 5.97 5.19
C LEU A 61 3.41 6.17 6.69
N TYR A 62 3.78 5.19 7.49
CA TYR A 62 3.48 5.14 8.92
C TYR A 62 4.61 5.63 9.81
N ILE A 63 5.75 6.08 9.26
CA ILE A 63 6.94 6.43 10.06
C ILE A 63 6.65 7.46 11.16
N ARG A 64 5.73 8.38 10.91
CA ARG A 64 5.35 9.40 11.90
C ARG A 64 4.30 8.93 12.89
N MET A 65 3.51 7.92 12.54
CA MET A 65 2.52 7.33 13.43
C MET A 65 3.17 6.34 14.41
N ILE A 66 4.15 5.58 13.97
CA ILE A 66 4.80 4.53 14.76
C ILE A 66 5.30 5.06 16.11
N PRO A 67 6.06 6.16 16.21
CA PRO A 67 6.56 6.64 17.50
C PRO A 67 5.44 6.99 18.49
N PHE A 68 4.33 7.58 18.03
CA PHE A 68 3.19 7.89 18.90
C PHE A 68 2.52 6.63 19.43
N LEU A 69 2.35 5.65 18.58
CA LEU A 69 1.70 4.38 18.92
C LEU A 69 2.56 3.53 19.86
N THR A 70 3.85 3.43 19.57
CA THR A 70 4.79 2.66 20.41
C THR A 70 5.00 3.31 21.77
N ASN A 71 5.04 4.64 21.86
CA ASN A 71 5.07 5.37 23.13
C ASN A 71 3.78 5.19 23.94
N ALA A 72 2.65 4.89 23.29
CA ALA A 72 1.40 4.51 23.95
C ALA A 72 1.32 3.02 24.32
N GLY A 73 2.41 2.26 24.16
CA GLY A 73 2.48 0.84 24.50
C GLY A 73 1.89 -0.09 23.43
N ILE A 74 1.67 0.39 22.20
CA ILE A 74 1.13 -0.39 21.09
C ILE A 74 2.28 -0.94 20.23
N ARG A 75 2.25 -2.25 19.96
CA ARG A 75 3.14 -2.87 18.97
C ARG A 75 2.59 -2.64 17.57
N VAL A 76 3.40 -2.06 16.70
CA VAL A 76 3.02 -1.74 15.32
C VAL A 76 3.68 -2.71 14.35
N ILE A 77 2.86 -3.43 13.59
CA ILE A 77 3.28 -4.29 12.49
C ILE A 77 2.85 -3.61 11.19
N ALA A 78 3.81 -3.21 10.36
CA ALA A 78 3.53 -2.53 9.10
C ALA A 78 4.24 -3.24 7.95
N PRO A 79 3.55 -4.16 7.24
CA PRO A 79 4.13 -4.86 6.10
C PRO A 79 4.19 -3.95 4.87
N ASP A 80 5.18 -4.23 4.01
CA ASP A 80 5.17 -3.79 2.62
C ASP A 80 4.42 -4.82 1.78
N LEU A 81 3.41 -4.40 1.05
CA LEU A 81 2.71 -5.26 0.10
C LEU A 81 3.71 -5.79 -0.95
N VAL A 82 3.43 -6.97 -1.50
CA VAL A 82 4.24 -7.52 -2.59
C VAL A 82 4.24 -6.55 -3.77
N GLY A 83 5.42 -6.24 -4.28
CA GLY A 83 5.62 -5.21 -5.32
C GLY A 83 6.07 -3.86 -4.77
N TYR A 84 6.02 -3.64 -3.46
CA TYR A 84 6.29 -2.35 -2.83
C TYR A 84 7.48 -2.40 -1.86
N GLY A 85 8.05 -1.23 -1.59
CA GLY A 85 9.08 -1.01 -0.57
C GLY A 85 10.20 -2.06 -0.61
N LYS A 86 10.47 -2.67 0.53
CA LYS A 86 11.52 -3.70 0.70
C LYS A 86 11.05 -5.11 0.40
N SER A 87 9.75 -5.32 0.14
CA SER A 87 9.22 -6.62 -0.30
C SER A 87 9.65 -6.95 -1.72
N ASP A 88 9.67 -8.24 -2.04
CA ASP A 88 9.97 -8.73 -3.39
C ASP A 88 8.91 -8.29 -4.41
N LYS A 89 9.31 -8.28 -5.68
CA LYS A 89 8.51 -7.75 -6.78
C LYS A 89 8.46 -8.77 -7.91
N PRO A 90 7.33 -9.46 -8.13
CA PRO A 90 7.10 -10.20 -9.37
C PRO A 90 7.41 -9.33 -10.59
N ALA A 91 8.15 -9.89 -11.57
CA ALA A 91 8.63 -9.10 -12.70
C ALA A 91 7.55 -8.84 -13.75
N ALA A 92 6.62 -9.77 -13.92
CA ALA A 92 5.56 -9.66 -14.89
C ALA A 92 4.31 -9.01 -14.30
N ARG A 93 3.65 -8.18 -15.10
CA ARG A 93 2.39 -7.51 -14.70
C ARG A 93 1.28 -8.53 -14.42
N GLU A 94 1.29 -9.61 -15.17
CA GLU A 94 0.31 -10.70 -15.13
C GLU A 94 0.34 -11.46 -13.80
N ASP A 95 1.47 -11.40 -13.08
CA ASP A 95 1.61 -11.99 -11.74
C ASP A 95 0.82 -11.21 -10.68
N TYR A 96 0.49 -9.94 -10.96
CA TYR A 96 -0.26 -9.10 -10.03
C TYR A 96 -1.77 -9.22 -10.28
N SER A 97 -2.46 -9.84 -9.34
CA SER A 97 -3.91 -9.79 -9.25
C SER A 97 -4.33 -9.43 -7.83
N TYR A 98 -5.57 -8.94 -7.67
CA TYR A 98 -6.13 -8.68 -6.35
C TYR A 98 -6.11 -9.95 -5.49
N GLN A 99 -6.45 -11.11 -6.08
CA GLN A 99 -6.46 -12.37 -5.37
C GLN A 99 -5.06 -12.78 -4.93
N ASN A 100 -4.05 -12.67 -5.81
CA ASN A 100 -2.67 -13.00 -5.46
C ASN A 100 -2.17 -12.14 -4.29
N GLN A 101 -2.49 -10.85 -4.25
CA GLN A 101 -2.15 -9.98 -3.13
C GLN A 101 -2.80 -10.46 -1.82
N VAL A 102 -4.08 -10.83 -1.87
CA VAL A 102 -4.79 -11.38 -0.69
C VAL A 102 -4.14 -12.68 -0.22
N ASP A 103 -3.82 -13.58 -1.15
CA ASP A 103 -3.23 -14.88 -0.84
C ASP A 103 -1.83 -14.73 -0.24
N TRP A 104 -0.98 -13.89 -0.82
CA TRP A 104 0.37 -13.64 -0.33
C TRP A 104 0.37 -13.00 1.05
N MET A 105 -0.46 -11.97 1.25
CA MET A 105 -0.53 -11.28 2.55
C MET A 105 -1.22 -12.14 3.61
N GLY A 106 -2.21 -12.94 3.23
CA GLY A 106 -2.82 -13.93 4.12
C GLY A 106 -1.85 -15.02 4.56
N ALA A 107 -1.02 -15.53 3.63
CA ALA A 107 0.03 -16.49 3.95
C ALA A 107 1.11 -15.87 4.87
N TRP A 108 1.50 -14.61 4.60
CA TRP A 108 2.41 -13.86 5.46
C TRP A 108 1.85 -13.70 6.89
N LEU A 109 0.57 -13.36 7.02
CA LEU A 109 -0.07 -13.20 8.32
C LEU A 109 -0.10 -14.52 9.10
N LYS A 110 -0.48 -15.62 8.45
CA LYS A 110 -0.53 -16.95 9.05
C LYS A 110 0.85 -17.43 9.50
N GLN A 111 1.89 -17.19 8.70
CA GLN A 111 3.25 -17.62 9.00
C GLN A 111 3.86 -16.87 10.19
N ASN A 112 3.50 -15.59 10.37
CA ASN A 112 3.93 -14.81 11.54
C ASN A 112 3.06 -15.07 12.79
N ASP A 113 1.94 -15.75 12.63
CA ASP A 113 0.96 -16.12 13.67
C ASP A 113 0.52 -14.96 14.58
N PHE A 114 0.42 -13.76 14.01
CA PHE A 114 -0.11 -12.61 14.74
C PHE A 114 -1.60 -12.83 15.04
N LYS A 115 -2.00 -12.50 16.29
CA LYS A 115 -3.36 -12.66 16.82
C LYS A 115 -3.78 -11.41 17.58
N ASP A 116 -5.06 -11.34 17.92
CA ASP A 116 -5.65 -10.23 18.69
C ASP A 116 -5.39 -8.85 18.06
N LEU A 117 -5.43 -8.81 16.73
CA LEU A 117 -5.04 -7.66 15.94
C LEU A 117 -6.09 -6.55 15.96
N THR A 118 -5.64 -5.31 16.12
CA THR A 118 -6.34 -4.15 15.58
C THR A 118 -5.84 -3.93 14.17
N PHE A 119 -6.72 -4.07 13.17
CA PHE A 119 -6.38 -3.81 11.79
C PHE A 119 -6.61 -2.35 11.43
N PHE A 120 -5.65 -1.73 10.77
CA PHE A 120 -5.80 -0.44 10.08
C PHE A 120 -5.37 -0.58 8.63
N GLY A 121 -6.28 -0.29 7.70
CA GLY A 121 -6.03 -0.38 6.26
C GLY A 121 -6.36 0.91 5.52
N GLN A 122 -5.46 1.31 4.61
CA GLN A 122 -5.65 2.47 3.75
C GLN A 122 -5.51 2.05 2.29
N ASP A 123 -6.40 2.57 1.40
CA ASP A 123 -6.38 2.32 -0.05
C ASP A 123 -6.35 0.80 -0.36
N TRP A 124 -5.40 0.30 -1.16
CA TRP A 124 -5.23 -1.13 -1.44
C TRP A 124 -4.96 -1.97 -0.19
N GLY A 125 -4.29 -1.42 0.82
CA GLY A 125 -4.10 -2.10 2.09
C GLY A 125 -5.42 -2.38 2.80
N GLY A 126 -6.40 -1.47 2.67
CA GLY A 126 -7.75 -1.70 3.16
C GLY A 126 -8.49 -2.79 2.37
N LEU A 127 -8.47 -2.72 1.04
CA LEU A 127 -9.10 -3.72 0.17
C LEU A 127 -8.57 -5.15 0.45
N ILE A 128 -7.25 -5.29 0.51
CA ILE A 128 -6.58 -6.59 0.76
C ILE A 128 -6.85 -7.04 2.20
N GLY A 129 -6.64 -6.14 3.18
CA GLY A 129 -6.76 -6.48 4.59
C GLY A 129 -8.18 -6.84 5.02
N LEU A 130 -9.21 -6.19 4.49
CA LEU A 130 -10.59 -6.56 4.76
C LEU A 130 -10.94 -7.98 4.26
N ARG A 131 -10.31 -8.43 3.16
CA ARG A 131 -10.42 -9.82 2.71
C ARG A 131 -9.70 -10.78 3.66
N MET A 132 -8.56 -10.36 4.23
CA MET A 132 -7.86 -11.15 5.26
C MET A 132 -8.68 -11.24 6.54
N VAL A 133 -9.30 -10.15 6.98
CA VAL A 133 -10.23 -10.12 8.13
C VAL A 133 -11.41 -11.07 7.90
N ALA A 134 -12.02 -11.02 6.72
CA ALA A 134 -13.16 -11.89 6.39
C ALA A 134 -12.77 -13.38 6.30
N ALA A 135 -11.53 -13.68 5.92
CA ALA A 135 -11.03 -15.06 5.78
C ALA A 135 -10.63 -15.69 7.12
N ASP A 136 -10.26 -14.90 8.13
CA ASP A 136 -9.82 -15.39 9.45
C ASP A 136 -10.20 -14.35 10.53
N PRO A 137 -11.51 -14.15 10.78
CA PRO A 137 -12.01 -13.08 11.64
C PRO A 137 -11.54 -13.21 13.11
N ASP A 138 -11.29 -14.42 13.56
CA ASP A 138 -10.88 -14.68 14.96
C ASP A 138 -9.49 -14.12 15.31
N ARG A 139 -8.70 -13.74 14.30
CA ARG A 139 -7.41 -13.05 14.51
C ARG A 139 -7.56 -11.57 14.83
N PHE A 140 -8.74 -11.00 14.59
CA PHE A 140 -8.92 -9.55 14.61
C PHE A 140 -9.93 -9.13 15.69
N LEU A 141 -9.50 -8.27 16.60
CA LEU A 141 -10.35 -7.69 17.62
C LEU A 141 -11.08 -6.44 17.12
N ARG A 142 -10.42 -5.66 16.26
CA ARG A 142 -10.94 -4.38 15.79
C ARG A 142 -10.49 -4.12 14.36
N VAL A 143 -11.32 -3.35 13.64
CA VAL A 143 -11.04 -2.91 12.28
C VAL A 143 -11.24 -1.40 12.21
N ALA A 144 -10.22 -0.70 11.71
CA ALA A 144 -10.27 0.70 11.35
C ALA A 144 -9.83 0.85 9.88
N VAL A 145 -10.50 1.68 9.13
CA VAL A 145 -10.21 1.90 7.72
C VAL A 145 -10.20 3.39 7.39
N GLY A 146 -9.29 3.77 6.50
CA GLY A 146 -9.18 5.14 6.01
C GLY A 146 -8.99 5.17 4.50
N ASN A 147 -9.76 5.98 3.79
CA ASN A 147 -9.64 6.16 2.34
C ASN A 147 -9.53 4.84 1.56
N THR A 148 -10.41 3.91 1.88
CA THR A 148 -10.55 2.61 1.22
C THR A 148 -12.01 2.30 0.96
N GLY A 149 -12.31 1.16 0.35
CA GLY A 149 -13.68 0.73 0.08
C GLY A 149 -13.84 -0.76 0.24
N LEU A 150 -15.09 -1.20 0.29
CA LEU A 150 -15.45 -2.61 0.08
C LEU A 150 -15.80 -2.80 -1.39
N PRO A 151 -15.21 -3.77 -2.09
CA PRO A 151 -15.48 -3.99 -3.51
C PRO A 151 -16.87 -4.64 -3.76
N TYR A 152 -17.74 -4.63 -2.79
CA TYR A 152 -19.06 -5.19 -2.87
C TYR A 152 -20.11 -4.10 -2.60
N ASN A 153 -20.91 -3.82 -3.60
CA ASN A 153 -22.14 -3.05 -3.47
C ASN A 153 -23.23 -3.77 -4.26
N PRO A 154 -24.21 -4.39 -3.60
CA PRO A 154 -25.29 -5.10 -4.27
C PRO A 154 -26.20 -4.18 -5.11
N ASP A 155 -26.19 -2.89 -4.80
CA ASP A 155 -27.02 -1.86 -5.43
C ASP A 155 -26.25 -1.07 -6.53
N VAL A 156 -25.06 -1.53 -6.93
CA VAL A 156 -24.34 -0.90 -8.04
C VAL A 156 -25.09 -1.11 -9.35
N ASP A 157 -25.48 -0.02 -9.95
CA ASP A 157 -26.03 0.03 -11.30
C ASP A 157 -25.12 -0.75 -12.28
N GLN A 158 -25.74 -1.68 -13.02
CA GLN A 158 -25.03 -2.47 -14.02
C GLN A 158 -24.30 -1.59 -15.03
N GLU A 159 -24.87 -0.43 -15.40
CA GLU A 159 -24.24 0.52 -16.32
C GLU A 159 -22.93 1.07 -15.76
N VAL A 160 -22.87 1.35 -14.44
CA VAL A 160 -21.63 1.80 -13.76
C VAL A 160 -20.60 0.69 -13.76
N THR A 161 -21.01 -0.55 -13.48
CA THR A 161 -20.14 -1.72 -13.50
C THR A 161 -19.56 -1.95 -14.89
N GLU A 162 -20.37 -1.89 -15.94
CA GLU A 162 -19.91 -2.03 -17.33
C GLU A 162 -18.96 -0.90 -17.74
N LYS A 163 -19.23 0.34 -17.36
CA LYS A 163 -18.32 1.47 -17.58
C LYS A 163 -16.97 1.26 -16.92
N VAL A 164 -16.94 0.76 -15.68
CA VAL A 164 -15.70 0.45 -14.95
C VAL A 164 -14.95 -0.70 -15.64
N HIS A 165 -15.64 -1.76 -16.06
CA HIS A 165 -15.04 -2.88 -16.79
C HIS A 165 -14.49 -2.44 -18.14
N THR A 166 -15.25 -1.63 -18.90
CA THR A 166 -14.81 -1.07 -20.18
C THR A 166 -13.61 -0.16 -20.02
N PHE A 167 -13.60 0.69 -18.98
CA PHE A 167 -12.45 1.54 -18.67
C PHE A 167 -11.21 0.71 -18.29
N ARG A 168 -11.35 -0.32 -17.46
CA ARG A 168 -10.24 -1.22 -17.09
C ARG A 168 -9.73 -2.04 -18.27
N ALA A 169 -10.61 -2.47 -19.17
CA ALA A 169 -10.25 -3.19 -20.38
C ALA A 169 -9.65 -2.24 -21.45
N SER A 170 -9.94 -0.95 -21.39
CA SER A 170 -9.35 0.00 -22.30
C SER A 170 -7.84 0.06 -22.06
N LYS A 171 -7.05 -0.21 -23.11
CA LYS A 171 -5.57 -0.13 -23.07
C LYS A 171 -5.05 1.31 -22.93
N LYS A 172 -5.87 2.28 -22.57
CA LYS A 172 -5.42 3.63 -22.24
C LYS A 172 -4.57 3.57 -20.97
N LYS A 173 -3.27 3.50 -21.18
CA LYS A 173 -2.29 3.67 -20.11
C LYS A 173 -2.46 5.06 -19.53
N TYR A 174 -3.12 5.19 -18.40
CA TYR A 174 -2.99 6.37 -17.57
C TYR A 174 -1.55 6.39 -17.05
N SER A 175 -0.72 7.22 -17.67
CA SER A 175 0.62 7.45 -17.15
C SER A 175 0.48 8.36 -15.95
N ILE A 176 0.75 7.83 -14.75
CA ILE A 176 0.88 8.62 -13.52
C ILE A 176 1.90 9.75 -13.73
N PHE A 177 2.92 9.56 -14.55
CA PHE A 177 3.88 10.60 -14.95
C PHE A 177 3.22 11.75 -15.70
N LYS A 178 2.36 11.50 -16.69
CA LYS A 178 1.63 12.58 -17.38
C LYS A 178 0.75 13.33 -16.40
N MET A 179 0.09 12.62 -15.50
CA MET A 179 -0.76 13.23 -14.49
C MET A 179 0.08 14.07 -13.49
N TRP A 180 1.26 13.57 -13.08
CA TRP A 180 2.23 14.31 -12.26
C TRP A 180 2.78 15.54 -12.98
N GLU A 181 3.13 15.40 -14.24
CA GLU A 181 3.62 16.49 -15.07
C GLU A 181 2.57 17.59 -15.21
N GLU A 182 1.31 17.22 -15.44
CA GLU A 182 0.19 18.16 -15.50
C GLU A 182 -0.05 18.87 -14.17
N VAL A 183 -0.04 18.13 -13.05
CA VAL A 183 -0.22 18.70 -11.70
C VAL A 183 0.96 19.56 -11.28
N SER A 184 2.19 19.19 -11.66
CA SER A 184 3.38 20.00 -11.34
C SER A 184 3.43 21.33 -12.07
N LYS A 185 2.78 21.42 -13.24
CA LYS A 185 2.62 22.64 -14.03
C LYS A 185 1.47 23.55 -13.52
N MET A 186 0.60 23.04 -12.66
CA MET A 186 -0.48 23.84 -12.09
C MET A 186 0.05 24.82 -11.04
N ASP A 187 -0.34 26.09 -11.14
CA ASP A 187 0.00 27.11 -10.15
C ASP A 187 -0.51 26.69 -8.76
N LYS A 188 0.35 26.86 -7.73
CA LYS A 188 0.01 26.56 -6.33
C LYS A 188 -1.25 27.27 -5.84
N LYS A 189 -1.59 28.43 -6.40
CA LYS A 189 -2.83 29.15 -6.10
C LYS A 189 -4.09 28.53 -6.74
N SER A 190 -3.95 27.87 -7.88
CA SER A 190 -5.07 27.14 -8.53
C SER A 190 -5.34 25.78 -7.88
N LEU A 191 -4.41 25.27 -7.08
CA LEU A 191 -4.51 24.07 -6.26
C LEU A 191 -5.12 24.36 -4.87
N SER A 192 -5.82 25.51 -4.68
CA SER A 192 -6.56 25.74 -3.45
C SER A 192 -7.58 24.63 -3.21
N LEU A 193 -7.70 24.20 -1.97
CA LEU A 193 -8.50 23.04 -1.52
C LEU A 193 -9.90 23.00 -2.14
N GLU A 194 -10.54 24.16 -2.27
CA GLU A 194 -11.92 24.24 -2.77
C GLU A 194 -12.07 24.06 -4.29
N LYS A 195 -11.11 24.51 -5.07
CA LYS A 195 -11.18 24.42 -6.55
C LYS A 195 -10.67 23.07 -7.06
N GLY A 196 -9.54 22.58 -6.56
CA GLY A 196 -8.96 21.30 -7.01
C GLY A 196 -9.83 20.11 -6.67
N VAL A 197 -10.45 20.12 -5.47
CA VAL A 197 -11.31 19.03 -4.99
C VAL A 197 -12.63 18.94 -5.76
N LYS A 198 -13.16 20.07 -6.27
CA LYS A 198 -14.44 20.10 -7.01
C LYS A 198 -14.29 19.69 -8.49
N THR A 199 -13.10 19.77 -9.08
CA THR A 199 -12.95 19.70 -10.53
C THR A 199 -12.42 18.37 -11.08
N HIS A 200 -11.72 17.53 -10.28
CA HIS A 200 -11.20 16.26 -10.79
C HIS A 200 -11.02 15.19 -9.69
N PRO A 201 -11.65 13.99 -9.81
CA PRO A 201 -11.54 12.92 -8.79
C PRO A 201 -10.10 12.46 -8.52
N ALA A 202 -9.24 12.47 -9.53
CA ALA A 202 -7.81 12.12 -9.39
C ALA A 202 -7.03 13.18 -8.60
N LEU A 203 -7.43 14.46 -8.66
CA LEU A 203 -6.80 15.53 -7.87
C LEU A 203 -7.09 15.42 -6.39
N LYS A 204 -8.24 14.85 -5.99
CA LYS A 204 -8.54 14.54 -4.59
C LYS A 204 -7.53 13.58 -3.99
N PHE A 205 -7.21 12.53 -4.72
CA PHE A 205 -6.25 11.51 -4.31
C PHE A 205 -4.81 12.06 -4.26
N MET A 206 -4.40 12.79 -5.29
CA MET A 206 -3.05 13.38 -5.38
C MET A 206 -2.83 14.51 -4.39
N TRP A 207 -3.86 15.28 -4.05
CA TRP A 207 -3.75 16.36 -3.09
C TRP A 207 -3.48 15.85 -1.67
N TRP A 208 -4.13 14.75 -1.28
CA TRP A 208 -3.86 14.10 -0.01
C TRP A 208 -2.41 13.59 0.07
N GLN A 209 -1.89 13.03 -1.02
CA GLN A 209 -0.50 12.59 -1.10
C GLN A 209 0.50 13.75 -0.99
N LYS A 210 0.22 14.89 -1.62
CA LYS A 210 1.09 16.07 -1.55
C LYS A 210 1.19 16.65 -0.14
N TRP A 211 0.18 16.49 0.70
CA TRP A 211 0.19 16.94 2.09
C TRP A 211 1.02 16.04 3.02
N THR A 212 1.12 14.80 2.69
CA THR A 212 1.87 13.80 3.49
C THR A 212 3.31 13.61 3.02
N TRP A 213 3.67 14.14 1.83
CA TRP A 213 4.95 13.86 1.18
C TRP A 213 5.61 15.17 0.73
N ASP A 214 6.81 15.41 1.24
CA ASP A 214 7.71 16.38 0.63
C ASP A 214 8.19 15.78 -0.70
N THR A 215 7.85 16.41 -1.82
CA THR A 215 8.23 15.95 -3.16
C THR A 215 9.75 15.97 -3.40
N ASN A 216 10.51 16.60 -2.50
CA ASN A 216 11.97 16.58 -2.47
C ASN A 216 12.52 15.43 -1.61
N ASP A 217 11.66 14.60 -0.99
CA ASP A 217 12.10 13.45 -0.22
C ASP A 217 12.67 12.39 -1.16
N PRO A 218 13.97 12.02 -1.02
CA PRO A 218 14.62 11.02 -1.88
C PRO A 218 13.91 9.65 -1.83
N ALA A 219 13.22 9.32 -0.72
CA ALA A 219 12.46 8.08 -0.61
C ALA A 219 11.28 8.03 -1.57
N PHE A 220 10.65 9.17 -1.84
CA PHE A 220 9.54 9.27 -2.80
C PHE A 220 10.02 9.05 -4.24
N GLY A 221 11.13 9.67 -4.62
CA GLY A 221 11.72 9.51 -5.96
C GLY A 221 12.13 8.06 -6.25
N LEU A 222 12.72 7.37 -5.26
CA LEU A 222 13.17 5.99 -5.40
C LEU A 222 12.01 5.00 -5.58
N VAL A 223 10.94 5.15 -4.82
CA VAL A 223 9.76 4.27 -4.92
C VAL A 223 9.07 4.43 -6.29
N ASN A 224 8.90 5.67 -6.73
CA ASN A 224 8.27 5.95 -8.02
C ASN A 224 9.11 5.48 -9.20
N SER A 225 10.40 5.74 -9.22
CA SER A 225 11.26 5.35 -10.34
C SER A 225 11.29 3.83 -10.54
N MET A 226 11.38 3.05 -9.46
CA MET A 226 11.46 1.59 -9.54
C MET A 226 10.16 0.92 -9.96
N GLN A 227 9.01 1.44 -9.52
CA GLN A 227 7.70 0.90 -9.92
C GLN A 227 7.32 1.27 -11.35
N MET A 228 7.79 2.42 -11.84
CA MET A 228 7.38 2.95 -13.14
C MET A 228 8.27 2.47 -14.30
N GLU A 229 9.56 2.24 -14.09
CA GLU A 229 10.44 1.66 -15.10
C GLU A 229 10.03 0.25 -15.53
N ARG A 230 9.20 -0.44 -14.73
CA ARG A 230 8.84 -1.84 -14.94
C ARG A 230 7.38 -2.10 -15.29
N GLY A 231 6.61 -1.08 -15.58
CA GLY A 231 5.25 -1.23 -16.11
C GLY A 231 4.24 -1.85 -15.14
N SER A 232 4.47 -1.75 -13.84
CA SER A 232 3.63 -2.30 -12.76
C SER A 232 2.34 -1.50 -12.51
N TYR A 233 1.69 -0.98 -13.58
CA TYR A 233 0.38 -0.32 -13.50
C TYR A 233 -0.53 -0.73 -14.64
#